data_abb44004c619259b8a0253d096a60bcc
#
_entry.id   abb44004c619259b8a0253d096a60bcc
#
_cell.length_a   1.000
_cell.length_b   1.000
_cell.length_c   1.000
_cell.angle_alpha   90.00
_cell.angle_beta   90.00
_cell.angle_gamma   90.00
#
_symmetry.space_group_name_H-M   'P 1'
#
loop_
_entity.id
_entity.type
_entity.pdbx_description
1 polymer ?
#
loop_
_entity_poly.entity_id
_entity_poly.type
_entity_poly.pdbx_seq_one_letter_code
_entity_poly.pdbx_strand_id
1 'polypeptide(L)'
;MPPPYQPSLLRLLHGAIALLVPLAWLTGLMVYSLHDGRFGRLPFTLPGAWIDIHGTVGVLLWPIALLFGFYALTAGRVRLRQPANAIALLALGLAVGSGKLMQENWLRDGRLDHLIYAIHLLAWLLIALAVSLHITAVLQRGGLPLVRSMATLQLRSGDLPVSYTHLTLPTTPYV
;
A
#
# COMPACT_ATOMS: atom_id res chain seq x y z
N MET A 1 -28.41 -1.40 7.32
CA MET A 1 -27.33 -1.89 8.21
C MET A 1 -26.32 -0.77 8.40
N PRO A 2 -25.82 -0.51 9.62
CA PRO A 2 -24.75 0.48 9.81
C PRO A 2 -23.51 0.03 9.04
N PRO A 3 -22.72 0.99 8.50
CA PRO A 3 -21.49 0.65 7.79
C PRO A 3 -20.52 -0.07 8.73
N PRO A 4 -19.75 -1.05 8.22
CA PRO A 4 -18.81 -1.81 9.04
C PRO A 4 -17.78 -0.86 9.67
N TYR A 5 -17.53 -1.05 10.96
CA TYR A 5 -16.54 -0.25 11.70
C TYR A 5 -15.13 -0.56 11.21
N GLN A 6 -14.37 0.50 10.88
CA GLN A 6 -12.94 0.41 10.54
C GLN A 6 -12.17 1.40 11.43
N PRO A 7 -11.10 0.97 12.14
CA PRO A 7 -10.27 1.83 12.97
C PRO A 7 -9.66 2.99 12.17
N SER A 8 -9.55 4.17 12.76
CA SER A 8 -9.01 5.36 12.08
C SER A 8 -7.59 5.16 11.59
N LEU A 9 -6.72 4.53 12.39
CA LEU A 9 -5.33 4.24 11.98
C LEU A 9 -5.28 3.36 10.73
N LEU A 10 -6.12 2.30 10.67
CA LEU A 10 -6.21 1.46 9.48
C LEU A 10 -6.62 2.29 8.26
N ARG A 11 -7.65 3.13 8.39
CA ARG A 11 -8.14 3.94 7.27
C ARG A 11 -7.11 4.92 6.76
N LEU A 12 -6.38 5.60 7.66
CA LEU A 12 -5.33 6.55 7.29
C LEU A 12 -4.17 5.85 6.57
N LEU A 13 -3.64 4.77 7.14
CA LEU A 13 -2.55 4.00 6.52
C LEU A 13 -2.98 3.39 5.19
N HIS A 14 -4.17 2.77 5.16
CA HIS A 14 -4.71 2.20 3.93
C HIS A 14 -4.99 3.28 2.87
N GLY A 15 -5.53 4.44 3.26
CA GLY A 15 -5.79 5.56 2.35
C GLY A 15 -4.49 6.09 1.72
N ALA A 16 -3.43 6.23 2.51
CA ALA A 16 -2.11 6.62 2.00
C ALA A 16 -1.55 5.58 1.00
N ILE A 17 -1.65 4.28 1.32
CA ILE A 17 -1.27 3.18 0.42
C ILE A 17 -2.12 3.20 -0.85
N ALA A 18 -3.44 3.36 -0.71
CA ALA A 18 -4.38 3.38 -1.85
C ALA A 18 -4.15 4.57 -2.80
N LEU A 19 -3.54 5.64 -2.34
CA LEU A 19 -3.09 6.76 -3.17
C LEU A 19 -1.71 6.52 -3.78
N LEU A 20 -0.74 6.11 -2.96
CA LEU A 20 0.67 6.03 -3.39
C LEU A 20 0.95 4.83 -4.30
N VAL A 21 0.26 3.69 -4.12
CA VAL A 21 0.46 2.50 -4.97
C VAL A 21 0.05 2.74 -6.42
N PRO A 22 -1.14 3.27 -6.75
CA PRO A 22 -1.48 3.63 -8.12
C PRO A 22 -0.52 4.68 -8.70
N LEU A 23 -0.10 5.67 -7.90
CA LEU A 23 0.84 6.69 -8.35
C LEU A 23 2.22 6.08 -8.67
N ALA A 24 2.74 5.21 -7.80
CA ALA A 24 3.97 4.46 -8.05
C ALA A 24 3.83 3.55 -9.29
N TRP A 25 2.69 2.89 -9.45
CA TRP A 25 2.44 2.02 -10.58
C TRP A 25 2.44 2.79 -11.91
N LEU A 26 1.76 3.94 -11.98
CA LEU A 26 1.68 4.79 -13.17
C LEU A 26 3.04 5.43 -13.51
N THR A 27 3.75 5.95 -12.51
CA THR A 27 5.09 6.50 -12.73
C THR A 27 6.09 5.42 -13.13
N GLY A 28 5.97 4.22 -12.57
CA GLY A 28 6.74 3.03 -12.98
C GLY A 28 6.47 2.62 -14.45
N LEU A 29 5.22 2.71 -14.90
CA LEU A 29 4.86 2.48 -16.30
C LEU A 29 5.55 3.48 -17.24
N MET A 30 5.64 4.76 -16.83
CA MET A 30 6.36 5.79 -17.60
C MET A 30 7.86 5.48 -17.67
N VAL A 31 8.47 5.12 -16.53
CA VAL A 31 9.89 4.71 -16.48
C VAL A 31 10.12 3.51 -17.37
N TYR A 32 9.30 2.46 -17.25
CA TYR A 32 9.40 1.26 -18.08
C TYR A 32 9.29 1.60 -19.57
N SER A 33 8.31 2.39 -19.97
CA SER A 33 8.07 2.76 -21.36
C SER A 33 9.24 3.55 -21.98
N LEU A 34 9.89 4.40 -21.19
CA LEU A 34 10.99 5.24 -21.66
C LEU A 34 12.34 4.51 -21.70
N HIS A 35 12.63 3.68 -20.69
CA HIS A 35 13.97 3.12 -20.48
C HIS A 35 14.11 1.65 -20.85
N ASP A 36 13.06 0.85 -20.76
CA ASP A 36 13.08 -0.59 -21.11
C ASP A 36 12.25 -0.87 -22.38
N GLY A 37 10.95 -0.94 -22.22
CA GLY A 37 10.00 -1.18 -23.33
C GLY A 37 10.10 -2.56 -23.98
N ARG A 38 10.77 -3.57 -23.36
CA ARG A 38 10.98 -4.91 -23.95
C ARG A 38 9.69 -5.69 -24.24
N PHE A 39 8.60 -5.39 -23.54
CA PHE A 39 7.28 -5.98 -23.77
C PHE A 39 6.29 -5.01 -24.42
N GLY A 40 6.78 -3.88 -24.94
CA GLY A 40 5.99 -2.82 -25.55
C GLY A 40 6.17 -1.47 -24.88
N ARG A 41 5.87 -0.43 -25.61
CA ARG A 41 5.96 0.98 -25.15
C ARG A 41 4.62 1.65 -25.27
N LEU A 42 4.39 2.67 -24.47
CA LEU A 42 3.24 3.53 -24.66
C LEU A 42 3.33 4.24 -26.02
N PRO A 43 2.20 4.48 -26.71
CA PRO A 43 2.18 5.14 -28.04
C PRO A 43 2.48 6.65 -27.96
N PHE A 44 2.75 7.17 -26.77
CA PHE A 44 3.09 8.56 -26.50
C PHE A 44 4.21 8.64 -25.47
N THR A 45 4.95 9.73 -25.49
CA THR A 45 5.97 10.06 -24.51
C THR A 45 5.58 11.36 -23.81
N LEU A 46 5.61 11.34 -22.47
CA LEU A 46 5.46 12.55 -21.66
C LEU A 46 6.83 13.03 -21.21
N PRO A 47 7.19 14.30 -21.45
CA PRO A 47 8.45 14.86 -20.97
C PRO A 47 8.47 14.86 -19.44
N GLY A 48 9.61 14.56 -18.83
CA GLY A 48 9.79 14.58 -17.38
C GLY A 48 10.89 13.64 -16.90
N ALA A 49 11.37 13.91 -15.68
CA ALA A 49 12.37 13.08 -15.00
C ALA A 49 11.68 11.90 -14.29
N TRP A 50 11.13 10.97 -15.05
CA TRP A 50 10.24 9.92 -14.52
C TRP A 50 10.92 8.96 -13.55
N ILE A 51 12.24 8.73 -13.69
CA ILE A 51 13.00 7.94 -12.70
C ILE A 51 12.98 8.66 -11.35
N ASP A 52 13.22 9.97 -11.32
CA ASP A 52 13.26 10.75 -10.09
C ASP A 52 11.86 10.87 -9.46
N ILE A 53 10.83 11.06 -10.28
CA ILE A 53 9.42 11.09 -9.82
C ILE A 53 9.05 9.76 -9.21
N HIS A 54 9.33 8.64 -9.90
CA HIS A 54 9.05 7.30 -9.40
C HIS A 54 9.82 6.98 -8.12
N GLY A 55 11.11 7.32 -8.09
CA GLY A 55 11.96 7.19 -6.91
C GLY A 55 11.42 7.97 -5.71
N THR A 56 10.99 9.23 -5.92
CA THR A 56 10.38 10.07 -4.88
C THR A 56 9.10 9.44 -4.33
N VAL A 57 8.22 8.95 -5.20
CA VAL A 57 7.00 8.24 -4.78
C VAL A 57 7.36 6.99 -3.98
N GLY A 58 8.39 6.24 -4.39
CA GLY A 58 8.90 5.07 -3.68
C GLY A 58 9.44 5.40 -2.29
N VAL A 59 10.18 6.53 -2.16
CA VAL A 59 10.69 7.02 -0.86
C VAL A 59 9.57 7.38 0.10
N LEU A 60 8.47 7.95 -0.40
CA LEU A 60 7.28 8.24 0.42
C LEU A 60 6.50 6.98 0.77
N LEU A 61 6.39 6.04 -0.18
CA LEU A 61 5.62 4.81 -0.02
C LEU A 61 6.24 3.86 1.01
N TRP A 62 7.55 3.71 1.02
CA TRP A 62 8.24 2.71 1.82
C TRP A 62 7.99 2.82 3.34
N PRO A 63 8.15 3.96 4.02
CA PRO A 63 7.88 4.03 5.45
C PRO A 63 6.41 3.78 5.78
N ILE A 64 5.50 4.24 4.92
CA ILE A 64 4.06 4.01 5.07
C ILE A 64 3.72 2.53 4.89
N ALA A 65 4.34 1.86 3.89
CA ALA A 65 4.16 0.44 3.67
C ALA A 65 4.70 -0.41 4.82
N LEU A 66 5.82 -0.02 5.45
CA LEU A 66 6.34 -0.69 6.65
C LEU A 66 5.38 -0.54 7.83
N LEU A 67 4.88 0.67 8.09
CA LEU A 67 3.91 0.91 9.17
C LEU A 67 2.60 0.15 8.93
N PHE A 68 2.13 0.15 7.68
CA PHE A 68 0.94 -0.60 7.30
C PHE A 68 1.15 -2.11 7.44
N GLY A 69 2.30 -2.62 6.99
CA GLY A 69 2.67 -4.03 7.13
C GLY A 69 2.75 -4.45 8.59
N PHE A 70 3.40 -3.65 9.44
CA PHE A 70 3.45 -3.90 10.88
C PHE A 70 2.04 -3.92 11.50
N TYR A 71 1.20 -2.93 11.17
CA TYR A 71 -0.19 -2.92 11.61
C TYR A 71 -0.96 -4.16 11.13
N ALA A 72 -0.82 -4.52 9.85
CA ALA A 72 -1.53 -5.65 9.27
C ALA A 72 -1.13 -7.00 9.89
N LEU A 73 0.14 -7.17 10.21
CA LEU A 73 0.69 -8.41 10.82
C LEU A 73 0.40 -8.50 12.32
N THR A 74 0.10 -7.40 12.99
CA THR A 74 -0.19 -7.34 14.43
C THR A 74 -1.68 -7.13 14.69
N ALA A 75 -2.13 -5.89 14.84
CA ALA A 75 -3.51 -5.53 15.14
C ALA A 75 -4.50 -5.92 14.04
N GLY A 76 -4.06 -5.92 12.78
CA GLY A 76 -4.86 -6.24 11.60
C GLY A 76 -4.88 -7.70 11.18
N ARG A 77 -4.14 -8.60 11.86
CA ARG A 77 -3.86 -9.98 11.41
C ARG A 77 -5.10 -10.80 11.02
N VAL A 78 -6.22 -10.56 11.68
CA VAL A 78 -7.50 -11.25 11.38
C VAL A 78 -7.96 -10.97 9.94
N ARG A 79 -7.64 -9.79 9.39
CA ARG A 79 -7.99 -9.41 8.02
C ARG A 79 -7.16 -10.15 6.97
N LEU A 80 -5.97 -10.65 7.34
CA LEU A 80 -5.10 -11.44 6.47
C LEU A 80 -5.58 -12.89 6.27
N ARG A 81 -6.57 -13.35 7.05
CA ARG A 81 -7.29 -14.62 6.76
C ARG A 81 -8.02 -14.56 5.41
N GLN A 82 -8.23 -13.38 4.89
CA GLN A 82 -8.73 -13.14 3.54
C GLN A 82 -7.59 -13.27 2.54
N PRO A 83 -7.59 -14.23 1.60
CA PRO A 83 -6.48 -14.42 0.66
C PRO A 83 -6.16 -13.17 -0.15
N ALA A 84 -7.18 -12.43 -0.61
CA ALA A 84 -6.99 -11.21 -1.38
C ALA A 84 -6.23 -10.12 -0.59
N ASN A 85 -6.44 -10.01 0.72
CA ASN A 85 -5.70 -9.07 1.57
C ASN A 85 -4.24 -9.51 1.78
N ALA A 86 -4.05 -10.81 2.01
CA ALA A 86 -2.71 -11.38 2.19
C ALA A 86 -1.88 -11.25 0.89
N ILE A 87 -2.46 -11.58 -0.26
CA ILE A 87 -1.83 -11.46 -1.58
C ILE A 87 -1.47 -9.99 -1.86
N ALA A 88 -2.38 -9.04 -1.58
CA ALA A 88 -2.12 -7.62 -1.76
C ALA A 88 -0.97 -7.12 -0.86
N LEU A 89 -0.91 -7.57 0.40
CA LEU A 89 0.19 -7.22 1.32
C LEU A 89 1.53 -7.82 0.86
N LEU A 90 1.55 -9.08 0.42
CA LEU A 90 2.76 -9.72 -0.11
C LEU A 90 3.27 -9.04 -1.37
N ALA A 91 2.37 -8.72 -2.32
CA ALA A 91 2.71 -8.00 -3.54
C ALA A 91 3.25 -6.59 -3.24
N LEU A 92 2.65 -5.88 -2.28
CA LEU A 92 3.16 -4.60 -1.78
C LEU A 92 4.57 -4.75 -1.20
N GLY A 93 4.79 -5.74 -0.34
CA GLY A 93 6.10 -6.01 0.26
C GLY A 93 7.17 -6.33 -0.80
N LEU A 94 6.81 -7.12 -1.81
CA LEU A 94 7.72 -7.45 -2.92
C LEU A 94 8.06 -6.20 -3.75
N ALA A 95 7.06 -5.39 -4.11
CA ALA A 95 7.24 -4.18 -4.92
C ALA A 95 8.11 -3.15 -4.19
N VAL A 96 7.80 -2.87 -2.92
CA VAL A 96 8.55 -1.91 -2.10
C VAL A 96 9.95 -2.43 -1.78
N GLY A 97 10.09 -3.71 -1.41
CA GLY A 97 11.37 -4.32 -1.07
C GLY A 97 12.32 -4.37 -2.26
N SER A 98 11.85 -4.83 -3.43
CA SER A 98 12.67 -4.83 -4.65
C SER A 98 13.01 -3.42 -5.11
N GLY A 99 12.06 -2.47 -5.06
CA GLY A 99 12.31 -1.08 -5.40
C GLY A 99 13.37 -0.43 -4.51
N LYS A 100 13.41 -0.77 -3.20
CA LYS A 100 14.43 -0.26 -2.28
C LYS A 100 15.83 -0.80 -2.58
N LEU A 101 15.93 -1.98 -3.18
CA LEU A 101 17.19 -2.59 -3.57
C LEU A 101 17.68 -2.14 -4.95
N MET A 102 16.84 -1.46 -5.72
CA MET A 102 17.24 -0.93 -7.03
C MET A 102 18.13 0.30 -6.89
N GLN A 103 19.03 0.44 -7.86
CA GLN A 103 19.84 1.64 -8.05
C GLN A 103 19.36 2.37 -9.32
N GLU A 104 19.10 3.67 -9.21
CA GLU A 104 18.58 4.50 -10.30
C GLU A 104 19.50 4.48 -11.55
N ASN A 105 20.81 4.39 -11.32
CA ASN A 105 21.80 4.40 -12.42
C ASN A 105 21.67 3.18 -13.35
N TRP A 106 21.15 2.04 -12.88
CA TRP A 106 21.00 0.87 -13.75
C TRP A 106 20.10 1.16 -14.96
N LEU A 107 18.98 1.84 -14.73
CA LEU A 107 18.07 2.21 -15.82
C LEU A 107 18.62 3.36 -16.67
N ARG A 108 19.30 4.33 -16.05
CA ARG A 108 19.94 5.44 -16.76
C ARG A 108 21.05 4.96 -17.68
N ASP A 109 21.82 3.95 -17.25
CA ASP A 109 22.94 3.35 -17.98
C ASP A 109 22.48 2.26 -18.98
N GLY A 110 21.17 1.98 -19.09
CA GLY A 110 20.62 0.93 -19.95
C GLY A 110 20.93 -0.50 -19.47
N ARG A 111 21.36 -0.67 -18.22
CA ARG A 111 21.66 -1.99 -17.64
C ARG A 111 20.38 -2.64 -17.10
N LEU A 112 19.73 -3.43 -17.97
CA LEU A 112 18.42 -4.04 -17.71
C LEU A 112 18.49 -5.53 -17.32
N ASP A 113 19.69 -6.07 -17.13
CA ASP A 113 19.99 -7.50 -16.87
C ASP A 113 20.06 -7.84 -15.37
N HIS A 114 19.87 -6.86 -14.49
CA HIS A 114 19.89 -7.08 -13.05
C HIS A 114 18.69 -7.90 -12.56
N LEU A 115 18.96 -8.94 -11.77
CA LEU A 115 17.92 -9.79 -11.18
C LEU A 115 16.92 -8.97 -10.34
N ILE A 116 17.41 -7.97 -9.58
CA ILE A 116 16.54 -7.11 -8.75
C ILE A 116 15.57 -6.30 -9.63
N TYR A 117 16.03 -5.81 -10.79
CA TYR A 117 15.15 -5.12 -11.74
C TYR A 117 14.08 -6.09 -12.30
N ALA A 118 14.46 -7.31 -12.66
CA ALA A 118 13.50 -8.31 -13.13
C ALA A 118 12.46 -8.66 -12.06
N ILE A 119 12.88 -8.78 -10.79
CA ILE A 119 11.98 -8.98 -9.64
C ILE A 119 11.06 -7.78 -9.46
N HIS A 120 11.57 -6.55 -9.58
CA HIS A 120 10.77 -5.33 -9.45
C HIS A 120 9.73 -5.21 -10.56
N LEU A 121 10.10 -5.54 -11.80
CA LEU A 121 9.18 -5.57 -12.93
C LEU A 121 8.09 -6.64 -12.76
N LEU A 122 8.44 -7.82 -12.26
CA LEU A 122 7.47 -8.85 -11.89
C LEU A 122 6.54 -8.35 -10.76
N ALA A 123 7.10 -7.71 -9.73
CA ALA A 123 6.32 -7.14 -8.63
C ALA A 123 5.35 -6.06 -9.11
N TRP A 124 5.75 -5.25 -10.09
CA TRP A 124 4.89 -4.25 -10.74
C TRP A 124 3.65 -4.88 -11.41
N LEU A 125 3.81 -6.03 -12.07
CA LEU A 125 2.68 -6.79 -12.63
C LEU A 125 1.83 -7.43 -11.53
N LEU A 126 2.46 -8.05 -10.53
CA LEU A 126 1.77 -8.73 -9.44
C LEU A 126 0.96 -7.77 -8.58
N ILE A 127 1.44 -6.54 -8.34
CA ILE A 127 0.69 -5.56 -7.53
C ILE A 127 -0.59 -5.12 -8.25
N ALA A 128 -0.57 -4.94 -9.59
CA ALA A 128 -1.77 -4.61 -10.36
C ALA A 128 -2.83 -5.73 -10.26
N LEU A 129 -2.39 -6.98 -10.43
CA LEU A 129 -3.28 -8.14 -10.28
C LEU A 129 -3.82 -8.25 -8.84
N ALA A 130 -2.95 -8.13 -7.84
CA ALA A 130 -3.32 -8.24 -6.43
C ALA A 130 -4.30 -7.16 -6.00
N VAL A 131 -4.11 -5.91 -6.44
CA VAL A 131 -5.03 -4.79 -6.17
C VAL A 131 -6.37 -5.03 -6.86
N SER A 132 -6.38 -5.51 -8.09
CA SER A 132 -7.61 -5.85 -8.83
C SER A 132 -8.40 -6.95 -8.12
N LEU A 133 -7.74 -8.02 -7.67
CA LEU A 133 -8.35 -9.10 -6.88
C LEU A 133 -8.87 -8.58 -5.54
N HIS A 134 -8.11 -7.72 -4.87
CA HIS A 134 -8.52 -7.11 -3.60
C HIS A 134 -9.79 -6.26 -3.77
N ILE A 135 -9.82 -5.36 -4.75
CA ILE A 135 -10.98 -4.51 -5.02
C ILE A 135 -12.20 -5.37 -5.36
N THR A 136 -12.04 -6.37 -6.24
CA THR A 136 -13.11 -7.30 -6.62
C THR A 136 -13.67 -8.03 -5.38
N ALA A 137 -12.79 -8.56 -4.52
CA ALA A 137 -13.20 -9.24 -3.31
C ALA A 137 -13.93 -8.32 -2.32
N VAL A 138 -13.50 -7.04 -2.21
CA VAL A 138 -14.16 -6.03 -1.38
C VAL A 138 -15.57 -5.72 -1.91
N LEU A 139 -15.69 -5.51 -3.23
CA LEU A 139 -16.98 -5.23 -3.88
C LEU A 139 -17.96 -6.40 -3.75
N GLN A 140 -17.49 -7.63 -3.92
CA GLN A 140 -18.33 -8.84 -3.78
C GLN A 140 -18.84 -9.06 -2.36
N ARG A 141 -18.08 -8.64 -1.33
CA ARG A 141 -18.42 -8.90 0.08
C ARG A 141 -19.25 -7.81 0.75
N GLY A 142 -18.97 -6.57 0.46
CA GLY A 142 -19.59 -5.45 1.16
C GLY A 142 -19.97 -4.30 0.26
N GLY A 143 -19.70 -4.39 -1.03
CA GLY A 143 -20.04 -3.38 -2.02
C GLY A 143 -19.50 -1.98 -1.71
N LEU A 144 -20.17 -0.98 -2.25
CA LEU A 144 -19.83 0.44 -2.02
C LEU A 144 -19.85 0.87 -0.55
N PRO A 145 -20.74 0.36 0.34
CA PRO A 145 -20.70 0.72 1.76
C PRO A 145 -19.36 0.35 2.42
N LEU A 146 -18.78 -0.82 2.08
CA LEU A 146 -17.48 -1.22 2.60
C LEU A 146 -16.36 -0.33 2.07
N VAL A 147 -16.36 0.01 0.78
CA VAL A 147 -15.39 0.94 0.19
C VAL A 147 -15.47 2.31 0.87
N ARG A 148 -16.68 2.86 1.03
CA ARG A 148 -16.88 4.15 1.70
C ARG A 148 -16.42 4.14 3.15
N SER A 149 -16.59 3.01 3.87
CA SER A 149 -16.12 2.89 5.25
C SER A 149 -14.61 3.02 5.40
N MET A 150 -13.85 2.68 4.35
CA MET A 150 -12.39 2.83 4.30
C MET A 150 -11.94 4.22 3.81
N ALA A 151 -12.79 4.92 3.04
CA ALA A 151 -12.45 6.22 2.46
C ALA A 151 -12.69 7.41 3.40
N THR A 152 -13.37 7.22 4.53
CA THR A 152 -13.62 8.32 5.50
C THR A 152 -12.36 8.65 6.29
N LEU A 153 -11.90 9.91 6.18
CA LEU A 153 -10.70 10.40 6.88
C LEU A 153 -10.99 10.95 8.30
N GLN A 154 -12.24 10.94 8.74
CA GLN A 154 -12.62 11.46 10.07
C GLN A 154 -12.03 10.60 11.18
N LEU A 155 -11.28 11.22 12.09
CA LEU A 155 -10.87 10.59 13.34
C LEU A 155 -12.09 10.43 14.25
N ARG A 156 -12.31 9.22 14.75
CA ARG A 156 -13.39 8.95 15.70
C ARG A 156 -12.84 9.06 17.12
N SER A 157 -13.58 9.68 18.02
CA SER A 157 -13.15 9.82 19.42
C SER A 157 -12.90 8.47 20.11
N GLY A 158 -13.62 7.43 19.74
CA GLY A 158 -13.42 6.08 20.25
C GLY A 158 -12.17 5.35 19.73
N ASP A 159 -11.48 5.89 18.71
CA ASP A 159 -10.22 5.35 18.18
C ASP A 159 -8.99 6.00 18.79
N LEU A 160 -9.16 7.10 19.54
CA LEU A 160 -8.08 7.64 20.34
C LEU A 160 -7.70 6.61 21.42
N PRO A 161 -6.40 6.41 21.69
CA PRO A 161 -5.99 5.56 22.79
C PRO A 161 -6.78 6.03 24.02
N VAL A 162 -7.51 5.10 24.64
CA VAL A 162 -8.31 5.36 25.81
C VAL A 162 -7.43 6.15 26.79
N SER A 163 -7.74 7.42 26.99
CA SER A 163 -7.14 8.17 28.09
C SER A 163 -7.27 7.29 29.32
N TYR A 164 -6.22 7.13 30.08
CA TYR A 164 -6.13 6.26 31.26
C TYR A 164 -7.12 6.60 32.36
N THR A 165 -8.36 6.90 32.01
CA THR A 165 -9.46 7.19 32.94
C THR A 165 -9.99 5.97 33.67
N HIS A 166 -9.46 4.78 33.36
CA HIS A 166 -9.81 3.54 34.06
C HIS A 166 -8.74 3.07 35.07
N LEU A 167 -7.75 3.90 35.40
CA LEU A 167 -6.91 3.71 36.59
C LEU A 167 -7.50 4.41 37.84
N THR A 168 -8.80 4.52 37.94
CA THR A 168 -9.40 4.63 39.24
C THR A 168 -9.35 3.24 39.85
N LEU A 169 -8.30 2.96 40.63
CA LEU A 169 -8.29 1.90 41.60
C LEU A 169 -9.63 1.98 42.37
N PRO A 170 -10.38 0.89 42.51
CA PRO A 170 -11.52 0.89 43.41
C PRO A 170 -10.98 1.15 44.81
N THR A 171 -11.13 2.37 45.28
CA THR A 171 -10.98 2.67 46.69
C THR A 171 -12.20 2.07 47.39
N THR A 172 -12.20 0.78 47.60
CA THR A 172 -13.04 0.16 48.62
C THR A 172 -12.36 0.44 49.95
N PRO A 173 -12.94 1.27 50.82
CA PRO A 173 -12.47 1.31 52.20
C PRO A 173 -12.80 -0.04 52.81
N TYR A 174 -11.76 -0.77 53.21
CA TYR A 174 -11.94 -1.88 54.14
C TYR A 174 -12.36 -1.29 55.47
N VAL A 175 -13.61 -1.50 55.84
CA VAL A 175 -14.13 -1.37 57.17
C VAL A 175 -14.12 -2.75 57.86
#